data_c8663ae919e07739c14d9d1285ae1d98
#
_entry.id   c8663ae919e07739c14d9d1285ae1d98
#
_cell.length_a   1.000
_cell.length_b   1.000
_cell.length_c   1.000
_cell.angle_alpha   90.00
_cell.angle_beta   90.00
_cell.angle_gamma   90.00
#
_symmetry.space_group_name_H-M   'P 1'
#
loop_
_entity.id
_entity.type
_entity.pdbx_description
1 polymer ?
#
loop_
_entity_poly.entity_id
_entity_poly.type
_entity_poly.pdbx_seq_one_letter_code
_entity_poly.pdbx_strand_id
1 'polypeptide(L)'
;MAFQLSPGVVTSEVDLTTVVPAAGTTTGAFAGIFQWGPAELARQIESEVRLVEVFQKPDNNTAVSFFTCANFLTYGNDLRVVRAVNGVSTRTATASGNNTYLIKNEDQYFTSYYGANTGNTGAWVARYPGALGNSLKVSVWANTNQTHFDAWAYKNYFDAIPGTSSYVSAAGGANDEMHIVVVDEDGLFSGTTGTVLETYPFVSKASDAKDSVGNSNYYRDVIWRKSKYIYWTDHPDITNTYVTWGTTAAGKSFAHVPNVAAAHTVSLSSGADGTIVSGNVQTAYSKFIDADLIDVSLVMTGDADSATALYAINSIAESRKDCVVFVSPALANVTSATPADDVVNYRKNALSNVSSSYAVMDSGWKYQYDKYNDKYRWIPLNGDVAGLCARTDTETDPWFSPAGASRGSVKNVIKLAYYPAKADRDTLYKNGVNPVVSFAGEGTLLFGDKTMLSKPSAFDRINVRRLFIALEKAISRAAKAQLFEFNDEFTRSQFVSIVEPFLRTVKGRRGITDFKVVCDASNNTPDVVDRNEFIGDIYVKPNRSINFIQLNFVAVRSGVSFDEVVGRT
;
A
#
# COMPACT_ATOMS: atom_id res chain seq x y z
N MET A 1 15.95 -17.42 45.00
CA MET A 1 16.48 -18.78 44.72
C MET A 1 16.58 -19.50 46.05
N ALA A 2 15.89 -20.63 46.21
CA ALA A 2 16.02 -21.46 47.40
C ALA A 2 17.35 -22.20 47.34
N PHE A 3 18.25 -21.94 48.25
CA PHE A 3 19.51 -22.68 48.40
C PHE A 3 19.21 -24.10 48.92
N GLN A 4 19.57 -25.10 48.12
CA GLN A 4 19.48 -26.49 48.56
C GLN A 4 20.68 -26.79 49.47
N LEU A 5 20.40 -27.15 50.73
CA LEU A 5 21.43 -27.41 51.75
C LEU A 5 21.88 -28.90 51.80
N SER A 6 21.27 -29.78 51.00
CA SER A 6 21.65 -31.19 50.89
C SER A 6 22.21 -31.49 49.49
N PRO A 7 23.08 -32.51 49.31
CA PRO A 7 23.55 -32.90 47.99
C PRO A 7 22.38 -33.25 47.06
N GLY A 8 22.29 -32.58 45.92
CA GLY A 8 21.22 -32.79 44.94
C GLY A 8 21.55 -32.04 43.65
N VAL A 9 20.89 -32.42 42.57
CA VAL A 9 21.03 -31.77 41.25
C VAL A 9 20.00 -30.64 41.19
N VAL A 10 20.45 -29.40 41.03
CA VAL A 10 19.61 -28.23 40.73
C VAL A 10 19.55 -28.07 39.23
N THR A 11 18.40 -28.27 38.63
CA THR A 11 18.15 -27.95 37.23
C THR A 11 17.60 -26.52 37.13
N SER A 12 18.25 -25.67 36.35
CA SER A 12 17.71 -24.39 35.93
C SER A 12 17.36 -24.51 34.45
N GLU A 13 16.12 -24.24 34.10
CA GLU A 13 15.74 -24.03 32.70
C GLU A 13 15.97 -22.55 32.35
N VAL A 14 16.86 -22.30 31.43
CA VAL A 14 17.03 -20.98 30.79
C VAL A 14 16.48 -21.12 29.39
N ASP A 15 15.34 -20.50 29.12
CA ASP A 15 14.79 -20.42 27.76
C ASP A 15 15.65 -19.44 26.93
N LEU A 16 16.57 -19.98 26.15
CA LEU A 16 17.41 -19.24 25.19
C LEU A 16 16.83 -19.29 23.78
N THR A 17 15.58 -19.74 23.61
CA THR A 17 14.92 -19.77 22.31
C THR A 17 14.51 -18.37 21.84
N THR A 18 15.47 -17.53 21.51
CA THR A 18 15.25 -16.38 20.64
C THR A 18 15.05 -16.91 19.22
N VAL A 19 13.80 -17.11 18.84
CA VAL A 19 13.44 -17.48 17.47
C VAL A 19 13.63 -16.27 16.58
N VAL A 20 14.35 -16.43 15.45
CA VAL A 20 14.42 -15.39 14.43
C VAL A 20 12.99 -15.12 13.93
N PRO A 21 12.45 -13.91 14.10
CA PRO A 21 11.08 -13.62 13.68
C PRO A 21 10.96 -13.73 12.17
N ALA A 22 9.83 -14.27 11.69
CA ALA A 22 9.54 -14.32 10.25
C ALA A 22 9.58 -12.92 9.65
N ALA A 23 10.34 -12.72 8.58
CA ALA A 23 10.36 -11.47 7.85
C ALA A 23 9.11 -11.38 6.99
N GLY A 24 8.39 -10.25 7.03
CA GLY A 24 7.32 -9.96 6.09
C GLY A 24 7.92 -9.73 4.70
N THR A 25 7.70 -10.65 3.77
CA THR A 25 8.19 -10.57 2.38
C THR A 25 7.06 -10.37 1.37
N THR A 26 5.80 -10.35 1.85
CA THR A 26 4.59 -10.28 1.03
C THR A 26 4.05 -8.87 0.87
N THR A 27 4.54 -7.90 1.64
CA THR A 27 4.03 -6.52 1.63
C THR A 27 4.34 -5.84 0.30
N GLY A 28 3.28 -5.49 -0.44
CA GLY A 28 3.36 -4.71 -1.67
C GLY A 28 3.40 -3.20 -1.40
N ALA A 29 3.93 -2.44 -2.36
CA ALA A 29 3.91 -0.98 -2.36
C ALA A 29 3.55 -0.44 -3.74
N PHE A 30 2.70 0.57 -3.77
CA PHE A 30 2.31 1.25 -4.99
C PHE A 30 2.06 2.74 -4.75
N ALA A 31 2.53 3.57 -5.65
CA ALA A 31 2.17 4.99 -5.68
C ALA A 31 1.57 5.34 -7.05
N GLY A 32 0.41 6.01 -7.04
CA GLY A 32 -0.30 6.30 -8.28
C GLY A 32 -1.44 7.29 -8.11
N ILE A 33 -2.28 7.37 -9.12
CA ILE A 33 -3.38 8.35 -9.24
C ILE A 33 -4.69 7.68 -8.84
N PHE A 34 -5.44 8.33 -7.95
CA PHE A 34 -6.76 7.88 -7.50
C PHE A 34 -7.72 9.07 -7.41
N GLN A 35 -9.03 8.82 -7.52
CA GLN A 35 -10.05 9.87 -7.45
C GLN A 35 -10.19 10.48 -6.06
N TRP A 36 -10.00 9.68 -5.00
CA TRP A 36 -10.24 10.04 -3.62
C TRP A 36 -9.15 9.48 -2.72
N GLY A 37 -9.22 9.81 -1.43
CA GLY A 37 -8.34 9.26 -0.40
C GLY A 37 -7.18 10.16 -0.05
N PRO A 38 -6.47 9.82 1.04
CA PRO A 38 -5.34 10.61 1.54
C PRO A 38 -4.20 10.64 0.54
N ALA A 39 -3.66 11.82 0.30
CA ALA A 39 -2.54 12.05 -0.60
C ALA A 39 -1.22 12.09 0.18
N GLU A 40 -0.15 11.57 -0.44
CA GLU A 40 1.21 11.55 0.11
C GLU A 40 1.32 10.88 1.51
N LEU A 41 0.40 10.01 1.84
CA LEU A 41 0.36 9.24 3.07
C LEU A 41 0.12 7.76 2.72
N ALA A 42 0.98 6.87 3.20
CA ALA A 42 0.84 5.45 2.94
C ALA A 42 -0.34 4.85 3.70
N ARG A 43 -1.23 4.16 2.99
CA ARG A 43 -2.37 3.44 3.54
C ARG A 43 -2.23 1.96 3.32
N GLN A 44 -2.53 1.20 4.35
CA GLN A 44 -2.63 -0.25 4.26
C GLN A 44 -3.97 -0.64 3.64
N ILE A 45 -3.90 -1.48 2.64
CA ILE A 45 -5.03 -2.01 1.88
C ILE A 45 -4.93 -3.53 1.86
N GLU A 46 -5.96 -4.19 2.36
CA GLU A 46 -5.98 -5.64 2.57
C GLU A 46 -6.83 -6.37 1.52
N SER A 47 -7.71 -5.62 0.83
CA SER A 47 -8.65 -6.16 -0.15
C SER A 47 -9.08 -5.10 -1.16
N GLU A 48 -9.63 -5.54 -2.31
CA GLU A 48 -10.20 -4.65 -3.31
C GLU A 48 -11.38 -3.82 -2.75
N VAL A 49 -12.18 -4.39 -1.83
CA VAL A 49 -13.26 -3.66 -1.16
C VAL A 49 -12.68 -2.50 -0.35
N ARG A 50 -11.62 -2.74 0.42
CA ARG A 50 -10.93 -1.70 1.17
C ARG A 50 -10.29 -0.65 0.27
N LEU A 51 -9.79 -1.04 -0.90
CA LEU A 51 -9.28 -0.12 -1.92
C LEU A 51 -10.37 0.86 -2.38
N VAL A 52 -11.57 0.35 -2.67
CA VAL A 52 -12.73 1.18 -3.04
C VAL A 52 -13.18 2.08 -1.89
N GLU A 53 -13.20 1.59 -0.65
CA GLU A 53 -13.58 2.40 0.51
C GLU A 53 -12.64 3.60 0.73
N VAL A 54 -11.34 3.42 0.52
CA VAL A 54 -10.33 4.45 0.77
C VAL A 54 -10.12 5.37 -0.43
N PHE A 55 -10.03 4.80 -1.64
CA PHE A 55 -9.62 5.52 -2.84
C PHE A 55 -10.72 5.67 -3.90
N GLN A 56 -11.92 5.16 -3.62
CA GLN A 56 -13.09 5.12 -4.50
C GLN A 56 -12.91 4.23 -5.74
N LYS A 57 -14.00 4.12 -6.52
CA LYS A 57 -14.03 3.34 -7.76
C LYS A 57 -13.12 3.99 -8.81
N PRO A 58 -12.56 3.19 -9.74
CA PRO A 58 -11.75 3.75 -10.81
C PRO A 58 -12.60 4.51 -11.84
N ASP A 59 -11.98 5.51 -12.46
CA ASP A 59 -12.47 6.17 -13.66
C ASP A 59 -11.54 5.91 -14.86
N ASN A 60 -11.66 6.68 -15.93
CA ASN A 60 -10.80 6.51 -17.10
C ASN A 60 -9.34 6.92 -16.85
N ASN A 61 -9.09 7.82 -15.92
CA ASN A 61 -7.76 8.36 -15.63
C ASN A 61 -7.04 7.55 -14.54
N THR A 62 -7.80 6.91 -13.65
CA THR A 62 -7.28 6.24 -12.46
C THR A 62 -7.31 4.71 -12.56
N ALA A 63 -7.94 4.19 -13.62
CA ALA A 63 -8.18 2.75 -13.77
C ALA A 63 -6.88 1.92 -13.75
N VAL A 64 -5.81 2.37 -14.38
CA VAL A 64 -4.56 1.61 -14.42
C VAL A 64 -3.95 1.51 -13.02
N SER A 65 -3.89 2.61 -12.28
CA SER A 65 -3.42 2.61 -10.89
C SER A 65 -4.29 1.71 -10.01
N PHE A 66 -5.62 1.85 -10.12
CA PHE A 66 -6.56 1.04 -9.34
C PHE A 66 -6.41 -0.46 -9.62
N PHE A 67 -6.42 -0.85 -10.90
CA PHE A 67 -6.34 -2.26 -11.26
C PHE A 67 -4.96 -2.88 -11.07
N THR A 68 -3.88 -2.10 -11.09
CA THR A 68 -2.57 -2.57 -10.65
C THR A 68 -2.62 -3.03 -9.19
N CYS A 69 -3.21 -2.21 -8.31
CA CYS A 69 -3.43 -2.56 -6.91
C CYS A 69 -4.40 -3.75 -6.75
N ALA A 70 -5.56 -3.73 -7.43
CA ALA A 70 -6.57 -4.77 -7.35
C ALA A 70 -6.04 -6.12 -7.84
N ASN A 71 -5.23 -6.14 -8.89
CA ASN A 71 -4.59 -7.36 -9.39
C ASN A 71 -3.60 -7.93 -8.36
N PHE A 72 -2.76 -7.11 -7.76
CA PHE A 72 -1.90 -7.57 -6.66
C PHE A 72 -2.73 -8.18 -5.51
N LEU A 73 -3.81 -7.52 -5.11
CA LEU A 73 -4.70 -7.98 -4.03
C LEU A 73 -5.46 -9.27 -4.36
N THR A 74 -5.48 -9.74 -5.61
CA THR A 74 -6.01 -11.09 -5.94
C THR A 74 -5.08 -12.22 -5.54
N TYR A 75 -3.82 -11.92 -5.21
CA TYR A 75 -2.77 -12.88 -4.85
C TYR A 75 -2.26 -12.68 -3.41
N GLY A 76 -2.29 -11.43 -2.91
CA GLY A 76 -1.84 -11.05 -1.58
C GLY A 76 -2.87 -10.20 -0.85
N ASN A 77 -2.62 -9.90 0.42
CA ASN A 77 -3.55 -9.16 1.30
C ASN A 77 -2.87 -8.04 2.10
N ASP A 78 -1.66 -7.66 1.74
CA ASP A 78 -0.95 -6.55 2.40
C ASP A 78 -0.31 -5.65 1.36
N LEU A 79 -0.96 -4.52 1.10
CA LEU A 79 -0.53 -3.52 0.13
C LEU A 79 -0.47 -2.13 0.78
N ARG A 80 0.65 -1.43 0.59
CA ARG A 80 0.81 -0.02 0.96
C ARG A 80 0.57 0.84 -0.26
N VAL A 81 -0.44 1.71 -0.21
CA VAL A 81 -0.80 2.59 -1.33
C VAL A 81 -0.59 4.04 -0.93
N VAL A 82 0.04 4.81 -1.80
CA VAL A 82 0.21 6.26 -1.69
C VAL A 82 -0.42 6.95 -2.89
N ARG A 83 -1.35 7.88 -2.64
CA ARG A 83 -1.95 8.70 -3.69
C ARG A 83 -1.04 9.86 -4.06
N ALA A 84 -0.76 10.02 -5.34
CA ALA A 84 -0.05 11.17 -5.90
C ALA A 84 -1.02 12.33 -6.16
N VAL A 85 -0.59 13.57 -5.88
CA VAL A 85 -1.31 14.81 -6.16
C VAL A 85 -0.34 15.87 -6.66
N ASN A 86 -0.85 16.84 -7.43
CA ASN A 86 -0.08 18.00 -7.85
C ASN A 86 -0.31 19.16 -6.87
N GLY A 87 0.72 19.56 -6.15
CA GLY A 87 0.64 20.64 -5.13
C GLY A 87 0.18 21.99 -5.69
N VAL A 88 0.30 22.20 -7.01
CA VAL A 88 -0.05 23.47 -7.66
C VAL A 88 -1.45 23.46 -8.27
N SER A 89 -1.91 22.34 -8.83
CA SER A 89 -3.17 22.27 -9.59
C SER A 89 -4.25 21.40 -8.96
N THR A 90 -3.93 20.48 -8.04
CA THR A 90 -4.93 19.74 -7.27
C THR A 90 -5.53 20.63 -6.18
N ARG A 91 -6.86 20.56 -6.00
CA ARG A 91 -7.60 21.38 -5.03
C ARG A 91 -8.60 20.56 -4.25
N THR A 92 -8.81 20.97 -3.00
CA THR A 92 -9.85 20.45 -2.11
C THR A 92 -11.13 21.24 -2.30
N ALA A 93 -12.27 20.58 -2.47
CA ALA A 93 -13.56 21.24 -2.56
C ALA A 93 -13.92 21.92 -1.22
N THR A 94 -14.46 23.13 -1.29
CA THR A 94 -14.79 23.95 -0.13
C THR A 94 -16.23 24.47 -0.19
N ALA A 95 -16.82 24.76 0.96
CA ALA A 95 -18.18 25.33 1.05
C ALA A 95 -18.26 26.77 0.52
N SER A 96 -17.16 27.51 0.52
CA SER A 96 -17.10 28.87 -0.05
C SER A 96 -16.82 28.89 -1.56
N GLY A 97 -16.48 27.76 -2.17
CA GLY A 97 -16.02 27.68 -3.55
C GLY A 97 -14.61 28.25 -3.77
N ASN A 98 -13.83 28.45 -2.72
CA ASN A 98 -12.46 28.94 -2.84
C ASN A 98 -11.52 27.84 -3.37
N ASN A 99 -10.82 28.13 -4.46
CA ASN A 99 -9.97 27.20 -5.20
C ASN A 99 -8.47 27.25 -4.81
N THR A 100 -8.13 27.83 -3.68
CA THR A 100 -6.72 27.95 -3.25
C THR A 100 -6.30 26.86 -2.28
N TYR A 101 -7.23 26.11 -1.72
CA TYR A 101 -6.95 25.15 -0.68
C TYR A 101 -6.59 23.75 -1.21
N LEU A 102 -5.55 23.18 -0.63
CA LEU A 102 -5.15 21.80 -0.82
C LEU A 102 -4.92 21.17 0.56
N ILE A 103 -5.83 20.30 0.97
CA ILE A 103 -5.71 19.49 2.20
C ILE A 103 -5.41 18.06 1.74
N LYS A 104 -4.16 17.63 1.86
CA LYS A 104 -3.68 16.35 1.32
C LYS A 104 -4.19 15.14 2.12
N ASN A 105 -4.17 15.27 3.46
CA ASN A 105 -4.47 14.18 4.37
C ASN A 105 -4.85 14.74 5.75
N GLU A 106 -5.19 13.83 6.66
CA GLU A 106 -5.60 14.16 8.02
C GLU A 106 -4.51 14.81 8.85
N ASP A 107 -3.24 14.48 8.65
CA ASP A 107 -2.12 15.06 9.40
C ASP A 107 -1.96 16.55 9.05
N GLN A 108 -2.03 16.87 7.77
CA GLN A 108 -2.00 18.27 7.31
C GLN A 108 -3.23 19.03 7.80
N TYR A 109 -4.43 18.42 7.74
CA TYR A 109 -5.63 19.05 8.26
C TYR A 109 -5.47 19.34 9.75
N PHE A 110 -5.05 18.36 10.55
CA PHE A 110 -4.91 18.52 11.99
C PHE A 110 -3.90 19.60 12.37
N THR A 111 -2.77 19.63 11.67
CA THR A 111 -1.68 20.58 11.96
C THR A 111 -2.02 22.02 11.53
N SER A 112 -2.73 22.18 10.40
CA SER A 112 -2.86 23.51 9.76
C SER A 112 -4.27 24.10 9.80
N TYR A 113 -5.32 23.28 9.96
CA TYR A 113 -6.70 23.71 9.79
C TYR A 113 -7.61 23.40 10.98
N TYR A 114 -7.29 22.38 11.78
CA TYR A 114 -8.09 21.98 12.93
C TYR A 114 -8.13 23.08 14.00
N GLY A 115 -9.30 23.70 14.19
CA GLY A 115 -9.48 24.79 15.14
C GLY A 115 -9.01 26.17 14.67
N ALA A 116 -8.51 26.29 13.46
CA ALA A 116 -8.12 27.56 12.88
C ALA A 116 -9.26 28.09 12.00
N ASN A 117 -10.15 28.91 12.47
CA ASN A 117 -11.17 29.59 11.66
C ASN A 117 -10.50 30.23 10.43
N THR A 118 -10.59 29.56 9.28
CA THR A 118 -9.89 30.04 8.07
C THR A 118 -10.65 31.13 7.34
N GLY A 119 -11.92 31.34 7.66
CA GLY A 119 -12.80 32.40 7.14
C GLY A 119 -13.09 32.36 5.64
N ASN A 120 -12.22 31.73 4.86
CA ASN A 120 -12.27 31.74 3.40
C ASN A 120 -12.69 30.39 2.77
N THR A 121 -12.87 29.35 3.58
CA THR A 121 -13.28 28.00 3.11
C THR A 121 -14.78 27.76 3.27
N GLY A 122 -15.46 28.61 4.04
CA GLY A 122 -16.77 28.30 4.58
C GLY A 122 -16.69 27.26 5.72
N ALA A 123 -17.81 26.74 6.16
CA ALA A 123 -17.90 25.83 7.31
C ALA A 123 -17.26 24.46 7.08
N TRP A 124 -17.25 24.01 5.85
CA TRP A 124 -16.93 22.63 5.49
C TRP A 124 -15.97 22.59 4.30
N VAL A 125 -15.10 21.59 4.32
CA VAL A 125 -14.27 21.21 3.18
C VAL A 125 -14.33 19.70 2.97
N ALA A 126 -14.11 19.25 1.75
CA ALA A 126 -13.98 17.83 1.46
C ALA A 126 -12.80 17.23 2.24
N ARG A 127 -12.93 15.99 2.69
CA ARG A 127 -11.89 15.31 3.48
C ARG A 127 -10.58 15.13 2.69
N TYR A 128 -10.70 14.89 1.39
CA TYR A 128 -9.56 14.68 0.51
C TYR A 128 -9.66 15.54 -0.74
N PRO A 129 -8.54 15.87 -1.37
CA PRO A 129 -8.52 16.73 -2.54
C PRO A 129 -8.99 15.99 -3.80
N GLY A 130 -9.48 16.73 -4.77
CA GLY A 130 -9.95 16.23 -6.06
C GLY A 130 -11.33 16.73 -6.44
N ALA A 131 -11.67 16.54 -7.71
CA ALA A 131 -12.96 16.94 -8.28
C ALA A 131 -14.15 16.20 -7.66
N LEU A 132 -13.94 14.96 -7.18
CA LEU A 132 -14.99 14.15 -6.57
C LEU A 132 -15.63 14.83 -5.36
N GLY A 133 -14.86 15.63 -4.60
CA GLY A 133 -15.36 16.41 -3.47
C GLY A 133 -16.45 17.43 -3.83
N ASN A 134 -16.60 17.81 -5.10
CA ASN A 134 -17.66 18.71 -5.56
C ASN A 134 -19.06 18.07 -5.50
N SER A 135 -19.15 16.74 -5.46
CA SER A 135 -20.42 16.01 -5.29
C SER A 135 -20.96 16.03 -3.84
N LEU A 136 -20.21 16.61 -2.91
CA LEU A 136 -20.61 16.66 -1.50
C LEU A 136 -21.44 17.90 -1.21
N LYS A 137 -22.56 17.67 -0.50
CA LYS A 137 -23.43 18.70 0.06
C LYS A 137 -23.56 18.47 1.56
N VAL A 138 -23.49 19.53 2.34
CA VAL A 138 -23.71 19.48 3.79
C VAL A 138 -24.96 20.29 4.13
N SER A 139 -25.89 19.67 4.87
CA SER A 139 -27.09 20.33 5.37
C SER A 139 -27.11 20.27 6.88
N VAL A 140 -27.26 21.43 7.52
CA VAL A 140 -27.29 21.57 8.99
C VAL A 140 -28.63 22.12 9.43
N TRP A 141 -29.23 21.48 10.43
CA TRP A 141 -30.38 21.98 11.14
C TRP A 141 -29.97 22.30 12.59
N ALA A 142 -30.02 23.56 12.99
CA ALA A 142 -29.60 24.01 14.31
C ALA A 142 -30.63 24.98 14.92
N ASN A 143 -31.91 24.68 14.80
CA ASN A 143 -33.02 25.49 15.24
C ASN A 143 -34.09 24.61 15.96
N THR A 144 -34.84 25.20 16.88
CA THR A 144 -35.89 24.53 17.69
C THR A 144 -37.29 24.72 17.14
N ASN A 145 -37.48 25.29 15.95
CA ASN A 145 -38.80 25.50 15.33
C ASN A 145 -39.28 24.22 14.65
N GLN A 146 -40.29 23.56 15.25
CA GLN A 146 -40.84 22.29 14.78
C GLN A 146 -41.42 22.37 13.37
N THR A 147 -42.19 23.43 13.07
CA THR A 147 -42.86 23.58 11.77
C THR A 147 -41.88 23.63 10.62
N HIS A 148 -40.76 24.32 10.81
CA HIS A 148 -39.69 24.41 9.79
C HIS A 148 -38.85 23.16 9.74
N PHE A 149 -38.63 22.48 10.89
CA PHE A 149 -37.96 21.18 10.93
C PHE A 149 -38.73 20.16 10.11
N ASP A 150 -40.07 20.14 10.25
CA ASP A 150 -40.95 19.24 9.50
C ASP A 150 -40.88 19.44 7.97
N ALA A 151 -40.53 20.64 7.54
CA ALA A 151 -40.29 20.97 6.14
C ALA A 151 -38.88 20.70 5.64
N TRP A 152 -37.91 20.35 6.52
CA TRP A 152 -36.55 20.03 6.14
C TRP A 152 -36.48 18.71 5.41
N ALA A 153 -35.81 18.68 4.25
CA ALA A 153 -35.75 17.51 3.37
C ALA A 153 -35.16 16.24 4.03
N TYR A 154 -34.36 16.42 5.07
CA TYR A 154 -33.65 15.31 5.73
C TYR A 154 -34.21 14.97 7.12
N LYS A 155 -35.33 15.55 7.52
CA LYS A 155 -35.92 15.32 8.86
C LYS A 155 -36.11 13.85 9.20
N ASN A 156 -36.48 13.03 8.22
CA ASN A 156 -36.81 11.61 8.42
C ASN A 156 -35.58 10.73 8.80
N TYR A 157 -34.39 11.28 8.78
CA TYR A 157 -33.18 10.63 9.26
C TYR A 157 -32.94 10.87 10.76
N PHE A 158 -33.83 11.60 11.45
CA PHE A 158 -33.67 11.98 12.85
C PHE A 158 -34.98 11.73 13.62
N ASP A 159 -34.84 11.28 14.87
CA ASP A 159 -36.00 10.91 15.72
C ASP A 159 -36.76 12.13 16.26
N ALA A 160 -36.09 13.25 16.47
CA ALA A 160 -36.66 14.46 16.99
C ALA A 160 -35.90 15.72 16.53
N ILE A 161 -36.51 16.88 16.72
CA ILE A 161 -35.85 18.17 16.52
C ILE A 161 -34.72 18.36 17.54
N PRO A 162 -33.56 18.99 17.18
CA PRO A 162 -32.50 19.29 18.14
C PRO A 162 -32.94 20.36 19.14
N GLY A 163 -32.46 20.26 20.36
CA GLY A 163 -32.84 21.17 21.46
C GLY A 163 -31.66 21.53 22.34
N THR A 164 -31.76 21.15 23.60
CA THR A 164 -30.70 21.36 24.60
C THR A 164 -30.27 20.01 25.15
N SER A 165 -28.97 19.72 25.04
CA SER A 165 -28.40 18.50 25.60
C SER A 165 -28.46 18.50 27.14
N SER A 166 -28.48 17.33 27.73
CA SER A 166 -28.46 17.19 29.20
C SER A 166 -27.21 17.80 29.83
N TYR A 167 -26.07 17.72 29.14
CA TYR A 167 -24.82 18.31 29.60
C TYR A 167 -24.91 19.85 29.66
N VAL A 168 -25.39 20.49 28.58
CA VAL A 168 -25.52 21.94 28.51
C VAL A 168 -26.60 22.45 29.43
N SER A 169 -27.73 21.73 29.55
CA SER A 169 -28.80 22.04 30.51
C SER A 169 -28.27 22.02 31.96
N ALA A 170 -27.48 21.03 32.32
CA ALA A 170 -26.85 20.97 33.66
C ALA A 170 -25.86 22.10 33.92
N ALA A 171 -25.24 22.64 32.88
CA ALA A 171 -24.36 23.82 32.93
C ALA A 171 -25.12 25.15 32.88
N GLY A 172 -26.47 25.14 32.88
CA GLY A 172 -27.31 26.34 32.81
C GLY A 172 -27.37 27.00 31.42
N GLY A 173 -26.98 26.27 30.37
CA GLY A 173 -27.05 26.71 28.98
C GLY A 173 -28.28 26.19 28.25
N ALA A 174 -28.44 26.55 26.96
CA ALA A 174 -29.58 26.16 26.13
C ALA A 174 -29.24 26.16 24.63
N ASN A 175 -30.05 25.41 23.85
CA ASN A 175 -30.09 25.40 22.38
C ASN A 175 -28.76 24.97 21.71
N ASP A 176 -28.04 24.08 22.31
CA ASP A 176 -26.72 23.66 21.83
C ASP A 176 -26.77 22.58 20.74
N GLU A 177 -27.84 21.79 20.69
CA GLU A 177 -27.92 20.66 19.76
C GLU A 177 -28.16 21.10 18.32
N MET A 178 -27.69 20.26 17.39
CA MET A 178 -27.97 20.36 15.95
C MET A 178 -27.85 19.02 15.26
N HIS A 179 -28.41 18.94 14.06
CA HIS A 179 -28.26 17.81 13.14
C HIS A 179 -27.43 18.20 11.94
N ILE A 180 -26.56 17.29 11.51
CA ILE A 180 -25.75 17.46 10.30
C ILE A 180 -25.97 16.25 9.39
N VAL A 181 -26.13 16.52 8.09
CA VAL A 181 -26.28 15.51 7.03
C VAL A 181 -25.24 15.78 5.96
N VAL A 182 -24.54 14.75 5.54
CA VAL A 182 -23.64 14.78 4.38
C VAL A 182 -24.30 14.00 3.25
N VAL A 183 -24.41 14.63 2.10
CA VAL A 183 -25.17 14.12 0.95
C VAL A 183 -24.25 14.04 -0.27
N ASP A 184 -24.42 12.98 -1.04
CA ASP A 184 -23.84 12.81 -2.38
C ASP A 184 -24.76 13.50 -3.39
N GLU A 185 -24.52 14.77 -3.67
CA GLU A 185 -25.41 15.62 -4.48
C GLU A 185 -25.54 15.08 -5.90
N ASP A 186 -24.43 14.73 -6.54
CA ASP A 186 -24.40 14.27 -7.93
C ASP A 186 -24.41 12.74 -8.06
N GLY A 187 -24.32 12.00 -6.95
CA GLY A 187 -24.31 10.54 -6.95
C GLY A 187 -22.97 9.91 -7.32
N LEU A 188 -21.86 10.66 -7.27
CA LEU A 188 -20.54 10.17 -7.71
C LEU A 188 -19.90 9.20 -6.72
N PHE A 189 -20.25 9.27 -5.43
CA PHE A 189 -19.80 8.32 -4.41
C PHE A 189 -20.68 7.07 -4.37
N SER A 190 -21.99 7.26 -4.32
CA SER A 190 -22.97 6.19 -4.10
C SER A 190 -23.48 5.54 -5.40
N GLY A 191 -23.45 6.27 -6.51
CA GLY A 191 -24.09 5.91 -7.78
C GLY A 191 -25.52 6.44 -7.91
N THR A 192 -26.06 7.14 -6.89
CA THR A 192 -27.42 7.70 -6.90
C THR A 192 -27.41 9.12 -6.37
N THR A 193 -27.87 10.05 -7.19
CA THR A 193 -28.00 11.48 -6.87
C THR A 193 -28.83 11.70 -5.61
N GLY A 194 -28.35 12.55 -4.70
CA GLY A 194 -29.05 12.92 -3.48
C GLY A 194 -29.01 11.90 -2.35
N THR A 195 -28.16 10.87 -2.47
CA THR A 195 -28.00 9.85 -1.42
C THR A 195 -27.38 10.46 -0.16
N VAL A 196 -27.99 10.22 1.00
CA VAL A 196 -27.41 10.59 2.30
C VAL A 196 -26.28 9.62 2.62
N LEU A 197 -25.06 10.15 2.78
CA LEU A 197 -23.84 9.39 3.09
C LEU A 197 -23.63 9.26 4.59
N GLU A 198 -23.83 10.35 5.34
CA GLU A 198 -23.61 10.41 6.79
C GLU A 198 -24.65 11.26 7.48
N THR A 199 -25.01 10.89 8.71
CA THR A 199 -25.88 11.65 9.60
C THR A 199 -25.25 11.80 10.97
N TYR A 200 -25.39 12.98 11.56
CA TYR A 200 -24.87 13.30 12.89
C TYR A 200 -26.00 13.90 13.74
N PRO A 201 -26.74 13.05 14.48
CA PRO A 201 -27.84 13.50 15.31
C PRO A 201 -27.33 14.13 16.61
N PHE A 202 -28.01 15.17 17.07
CA PHE A 202 -27.85 15.79 18.38
C PHE A 202 -26.40 16.13 18.77
N VAL A 203 -25.59 16.56 17.79
CA VAL A 203 -24.23 17.06 18.06
C VAL A 203 -24.31 18.47 18.63
N SER A 204 -23.38 18.82 19.52
CA SER A 204 -23.42 20.06 20.28
C SER A 204 -22.57 21.17 19.68
N LYS A 205 -23.05 22.42 19.78
CA LYS A 205 -22.30 23.64 19.49
C LYS A 205 -21.31 24.01 20.60
N ALA A 206 -21.49 23.47 21.83
CA ALA A 206 -20.63 23.73 22.97
C ALA A 206 -19.33 22.92 22.88
N SER A 207 -18.19 23.57 23.05
CA SER A 207 -16.87 22.95 22.89
C SER A 207 -16.52 21.91 23.97
N ASP A 208 -17.13 22.01 25.13
CA ASP A 208 -16.93 21.12 26.29
C ASP A 208 -18.06 20.07 26.44
N ALA A 209 -19.07 20.06 25.54
CA ALA A 209 -20.17 19.14 25.61
C ALA A 209 -19.72 17.67 25.50
N LYS A 210 -20.38 16.83 26.29
CA LYS A 210 -20.13 15.38 26.33
C LYS A 210 -21.41 14.60 26.07
N ASP A 211 -21.25 13.44 25.45
CA ASP A 211 -22.31 12.43 25.31
C ASP A 211 -22.52 11.68 26.65
N SER A 212 -23.51 10.78 26.68
CA SER A 212 -23.86 9.98 27.85
C SER A 212 -22.76 9.05 28.35
N VAL A 213 -21.74 8.77 27.51
CA VAL A 213 -20.58 7.91 27.81
C VAL A 213 -19.33 8.73 28.15
N GLY A 214 -19.41 10.08 28.10
CA GLY A 214 -18.30 10.97 28.45
C GLY A 214 -17.39 11.39 27.31
N ASN A 215 -17.65 10.97 26.07
CA ASN A 215 -16.90 11.43 24.90
C ASN A 215 -17.32 12.86 24.50
N SER A 216 -16.41 13.60 23.82
CA SER A 216 -16.77 14.90 23.25
C SER A 216 -17.94 14.76 22.27
N ASN A 217 -19.01 15.53 22.51
CA ASN A 217 -20.15 15.67 21.59
C ASN A 217 -20.07 17.01 20.80
N TYR A 218 -18.98 17.75 20.94
CA TYR A 218 -18.75 18.96 20.16
C TYR A 218 -18.70 18.60 18.66
N TYR A 219 -19.54 19.22 17.87
CA TYR A 219 -19.75 18.82 16.47
C TYR A 219 -18.46 18.82 15.63
N ARG A 220 -17.53 19.77 15.85
CA ARG A 220 -16.23 19.77 15.20
C ARG A 220 -15.44 18.50 15.47
N ASP A 221 -15.39 18.08 16.73
CA ASP A 221 -14.64 16.88 17.16
C ASP A 221 -15.34 15.58 16.71
N VAL A 222 -16.68 15.60 16.65
CA VAL A 222 -17.47 14.47 16.13
C VAL A 222 -17.19 14.28 14.63
N ILE A 223 -17.25 15.35 13.84
CA ILE A 223 -16.93 15.32 12.40
C ILE A 223 -15.50 14.87 12.17
N TRP A 224 -14.52 15.43 12.92
CA TRP A 224 -13.13 15.02 12.81
C TRP A 224 -12.94 13.50 12.98
N ARG A 225 -13.56 12.93 14.00
CA ARG A 225 -13.39 11.50 14.34
C ARG A 225 -14.19 10.54 13.47
N LYS A 226 -15.39 10.93 13.03
CA LYS A 226 -16.37 10.02 12.42
C LYS A 226 -16.55 10.21 10.92
N SER A 227 -16.42 11.44 10.39
CA SER A 227 -16.70 11.67 8.98
C SER A 227 -15.65 11.05 8.07
N LYS A 228 -16.09 10.38 7.02
CA LYS A 228 -15.26 9.86 5.93
C LYS A 228 -15.18 10.82 4.73
N TYR A 229 -15.99 11.90 4.73
CA TYR A 229 -16.21 12.74 3.55
C TYR A 229 -15.85 14.20 3.75
N ILE A 230 -15.97 14.75 4.96
CA ILE A 230 -15.79 16.17 5.23
C ILE A 230 -14.90 16.46 6.45
N TYR A 231 -14.34 17.66 6.45
CA TYR A 231 -13.77 18.29 7.63
C TYR A 231 -14.50 19.60 7.94
N TRP A 232 -14.48 19.98 9.21
CA TRP A 232 -14.87 21.29 9.69
C TRP A 232 -13.72 22.30 9.48
N THR A 233 -14.05 23.52 9.06
CA THR A 233 -13.09 24.63 8.91
C THR A 233 -13.54 25.92 9.53
N ASP A 234 -14.84 26.10 9.71
CA ASP A 234 -15.43 27.26 10.38
C ASP A 234 -16.85 26.96 10.87
N HIS A 235 -17.47 27.89 11.57
CA HIS A 235 -18.89 27.79 11.92
C HIS A 235 -19.79 28.07 10.70
N PRO A 236 -20.99 27.45 10.62
CA PRO A 236 -21.87 27.52 9.43
C PRO A 236 -22.38 28.89 9.02
N ASP A 237 -22.05 29.96 9.64
CA ASP A 237 -22.26 31.32 9.14
C ASP A 237 -21.29 32.29 9.83
N ILE A 238 -20.52 32.99 9.03
CA ILE A 238 -19.47 33.92 9.45
C ILE A 238 -19.96 35.33 9.71
N THR A 239 -21.27 35.62 9.60
CA THR A 239 -21.80 36.98 9.74
C THR A 239 -22.08 37.42 11.17
N ASN A 240 -21.18 37.18 12.10
CA ASN A 240 -21.17 37.68 13.50
C ASN A 240 -22.33 37.22 14.42
N THR A 241 -23.23 36.36 13.98
CA THR A 241 -24.37 35.93 14.79
C THR A 241 -24.04 34.77 15.73
N TYR A 242 -22.90 34.08 15.51
CA TYR A 242 -22.54 32.82 16.18
C TYR A 242 -21.38 32.93 17.17
N VAL A 243 -21.25 34.09 17.80
CA VAL A 243 -20.20 34.30 18.81
C VAL A 243 -20.21 33.32 19.99
N THR A 244 -21.30 32.55 20.15
CA THR A 244 -21.41 31.53 21.20
C THR A 244 -20.99 30.13 20.73
N TRP A 245 -20.96 29.85 19.43
CA TRP A 245 -20.57 28.54 18.94
C TRP A 245 -19.08 28.29 19.22
N GLY A 246 -18.76 27.08 19.68
CA GLY A 246 -17.40 26.76 20.09
C GLY A 246 -16.98 27.29 21.47
N THR A 247 -17.83 28.01 22.17
CA THR A 247 -17.60 28.35 23.58
C THR A 247 -18.03 27.25 24.53
N THR A 248 -17.65 27.37 25.82
CA THR A 248 -18.10 26.43 26.85
C THR A 248 -19.57 26.58 27.18
N ALA A 249 -20.21 25.53 27.66
CA ALA A 249 -21.66 25.46 27.94
C ALA A 249 -22.15 26.40 29.06
N ALA A 250 -21.29 26.75 30.03
CA ALA A 250 -21.66 27.43 31.27
C ALA A 250 -22.47 28.72 31.03
N GLY A 251 -23.78 28.66 31.33
CA GLY A 251 -24.69 29.77 31.24
C GLY A 251 -24.92 30.33 29.82
N LYS A 252 -24.59 29.61 28.77
CA LYS A 252 -24.66 30.07 27.39
C LYS A 252 -25.92 29.57 26.67
N SER A 253 -26.64 30.50 26.01
CA SER A 253 -27.66 30.14 25.02
C SER A 253 -27.04 30.21 23.62
N PHE A 254 -27.04 29.10 22.92
CA PHE A 254 -26.41 28.98 21.60
C PHE A 254 -27.36 29.49 20.50
N ALA A 255 -26.82 30.32 19.61
CA ALA A 255 -27.59 30.86 18.50
C ALA A 255 -28.09 29.78 17.52
N HIS A 256 -29.23 30.04 16.93
CA HIS A 256 -29.79 29.21 15.85
C HIS A 256 -29.10 29.55 14.51
N VAL A 257 -29.13 28.62 13.54
CA VAL A 257 -28.70 28.92 12.17
C VAL A 257 -29.58 29.99 11.56
N PRO A 258 -29.07 30.89 10.73
CA PRO A 258 -29.45 32.30 10.59
C PRO A 258 -30.89 32.56 10.25
N ASN A 259 -31.51 31.68 9.57
CA ASN A 259 -32.93 31.87 9.23
C ASN A 259 -33.77 30.83 9.96
N VAL A 260 -34.66 31.31 10.82
CA VAL A 260 -35.64 30.44 11.51
C VAL A 260 -36.48 29.54 10.58
N ALA A 261 -36.47 29.84 9.29
CA ALA A 261 -37.27 29.15 8.29
C ALA A 261 -36.53 28.12 7.43
N ALA A 262 -35.18 28.05 7.47
CA ALA A 262 -34.44 27.19 6.57
C ALA A 262 -33.23 26.51 7.25
N ALA A 263 -32.90 25.30 6.77
CA ALA A 263 -31.61 24.66 7.09
C ALA A 263 -30.44 25.43 6.43
N HIS A 264 -29.29 25.41 7.08
CA HIS A 264 -28.05 25.84 6.42
C HIS A 264 -27.57 24.69 5.51
N THR A 265 -27.74 24.88 4.21
CA THR A 265 -27.36 23.86 3.22
C THR A 265 -26.38 24.48 2.24
N VAL A 266 -25.23 23.81 2.04
CA VAL A 266 -24.16 24.27 1.16
C VAL A 266 -23.58 23.10 0.39
N SER A 267 -23.41 23.27 -0.93
CA SER A 267 -22.68 22.35 -1.79
C SER A 267 -21.20 22.70 -1.78
N LEU A 268 -20.31 21.70 -1.72
CA LEU A 268 -18.88 21.93 -1.86
C LEU A 268 -18.55 22.13 -3.34
N SER A 269 -17.56 22.95 -3.63
CA SER A 269 -17.16 23.23 -5.01
C SER A 269 -15.70 23.61 -5.11
N SER A 270 -15.21 23.78 -6.37
CA SER A 270 -13.83 24.16 -6.68
C SER A 270 -12.75 23.11 -6.34
N GLY A 271 -13.16 21.88 -6.03
CA GLY A 271 -12.25 20.73 -5.99
C GLY A 271 -11.74 20.39 -7.39
N ALA A 272 -10.47 20.06 -7.52
CA ALA A 272 -9.83 19.73 -8.80
C ALA A 272 -8.77 18.63 -8.63
N ASP A 273 -8.74 17.67 -9.58
CA ASP A 273 -7.73 16.60 -9.58
C ASP A 273 -6.35 17.12 -9.98
N GLY A 274 -6.32 18.17 -10.78
CA GLY A 274 -5.10 18.74 -11.33
C GLY A 274 -4.44 17.83 -12.37
N THR A 275 -3.34 18.29 -12.96
CA THR A 275 -2.53 17.49 -13.89
C THR A 275 -1.37 16.87 -13.12
N ILE A 276 -1.39 15.55 -12.98
CA ILE A 276 -0.33 14.81 -12.32
C ILE A 276 0.78 14.53 -13.32
N VAL A 277 2.00 14.90 -12.97
CA VAL A 277 3.21 14.66 -13.77
C VAL A 277 4.14 13.69 -13.04
N SER A 278 5.14 13.15 -13.74
CA SER A 278 6.10 12.16 -13.21
C SER A 278 6.70 12.57 -11.85
N GLY A 279 7.08 13.83 -11.69
CA GLY A 279 7.63 14.34 -10.42
C GLY A 279 6.65 14.23 -9.22
N ASN A 280 5.34 14.34 -9.48
CA ASN A 280 4.34 14.15 -8.44
C ASN A 280 4.23 12.68 -8.00
N VAL A 281 4.31 11.76 -8.98
CA VAL A 281 4.31 10.32 -8.72
C VAL A 281 5.59 9.92 -7.99
N GLN A 282 6.75 10.46 -8.38
CA GLN A 282 8.02 10.27 -7.66
C GLN A 282 7.96 10.78 -6.22
N THR A 283 7.31 11.94 -5.99
CA THR A 283 7.06 12.45 -4.62
C THR A 283 6.20 11.48 -3.80
N ALA A 284 5.22 10.82 -4.41
CA ALA A 284 4.45 9.78 -3.73
C ALA A 284 5.30 8.52 -3.45
N TYR A 285 6.13 8.08 -4.40
CA TYR A 285 7.07 6.97 -4.20
C TYR A 285 8.13 7.27 -3.13
N SER A 286 8.55 8.54 -2.97
CA SER A 286 9.55 8.92 -1.96
C SER A 286 9.12 8.58 -0.52
N LYS A 287 7.82 8.39 -0.27
CA LYS A 287 7.30 7.94 1.04
C LYS A 287 7.74 6.51 1.39
N PHE A 288 8.21 5.74 0.41
CA PHE A 288 8.73 4.38 0.62
C PHE A 288 10.26 4.31 0.76
N ILE A 289 10.98 5.43 0.73
CA ILE A 289 12.46 5.43 0.83
C ILE A 289 12.93 4.96 2.20
N ASP A 290 12.24 5.38 3.26
CA ASP A 290 12.63 5.04 4.62
C ASP A 290 12.10 3.65 5.01
N ALA A 291 13.04 2.72 5.19
CA ALA A 291 12.74 1.33 5.56
C ALA A 291 12.33 1.17 7.02
N ASP A 292 12.71 2.08 7.89
CA ASP A 292 12.35 2.03 9.32
C ASP A 292 10.91 2.50 9.55
N LEU A 293 10.40 3.39 8.70
CA LEU A 293 9.01 3.87 8.77
C LEU A 293 8.02 2.91 8.09
N ILE A 294 8.35 2.40 6.90
CA ILE A 294 7.43 1.58 6.11
C ILE A 294 8.16 0.36 5.57
N ASP A 295 7.86 -0.81 6.14
CA ASP A 295 8.37 -2.09 5.65
C ASP A 295 7.60 -2.51 4.39
N VAL A 296 8.32 -2.59 3.25
CA VAL A 296 7.80 -3.06 1.97
C VAL A 296 8.79 -4.01 1.32
N SER A 297 8.30 -4.93 0.50
CA SER A 297 9.15 -5.94 -0.16
C SER A 297 8.94 -6.02 -1.67
N LEU A 298 7.76 -5.63 -2.16
CA LEU A 298 7.37 -5.76 -3.56
C LEU A 298 6.82 -4.41 -4.05
N VAL A 299 7.60 -3.65 -4.82
CA VAL A 299 7.21 -2.31 -5.30
C VAL A 299 6.75 -2.42 -6.75
N MET A 300 5.52 -2.04 -7.03
CA MET A 300 4.94 -2.05 -8.37
C MET A 300 5.00 -0.64 -8.98
N THR A 301 5.25 -0.54 -10.28
CA THR A 301 5.31 0.76 -10.96
C THR A 301 4.03 1.12 -11.72
N GLY A 302 3.09 0.17 -11.91
CA GLY A 302 1.90 0.42 -12.73
C GLY A 302 2.28 0.78 -14.17
N ASP A 303 1.68 1.84 -14.67
CA ASP A 303 1.96 2.45 -15.98
C ASP A 303 2.91 3.65 -15.91
N ALA A 304 3.68 3.76 -14.83
CA ALA A 304 4.63 4.84 -14.65
C ALA A 304 5.60 4.94 -15.83
N ASP A 305 5.96 6.16 -16.19
CA ASP A 305 6.96 6.41 -17.23
C ASP A 305 8.35 5.89 -16.82
N SER A 306 9.26 5.84 -17.79
CA SER A 306 10.62 5.34 -17.58
C SER A 306 11.39 6.12 -16.51
N ALA A 307 11.17 7.43 -16.38
CA ALA A 307 11.82 8.26 -15.39
C ALA A 307 11.38 7.88 -13.96
N THR A 308 10.09 7.63 -13.76
CA THR A 308 9.53 7.19 -12.47
C THR A 308 9.92 5.74 -12.17
N ALA A 309 9.94 4.85 -13.18
CA ALA A 309 10.41 3.48 -13.01
C ALA A 309 11.89 3.44 -12.59
N LEU A 310 12.76 4.24 -13.22
CA LEU A 310 14.16 4.40 -12.84
C LEU A 310 14.31 4.99 -11.43
N TYR A 311 13.46 5.96 -11.07
CA TYR A 311 13.44 6.49 -9.70
C TYR A 311 13.12 5.40 -8.67
N ALA A 312 12.11 4.57 -8.92
CA ALA A 312 11.75 3.47 -8.04
C ALA A 312 12.90 2.45 -7.90
N ILE A 313 13.59 2.13 -8.99
CA ILE A 313 14.74 1.21 -8.98
C ILE A 313 15.92 1.81 -8.19
N ASN A 314 16.36 3.02 -8.56
CA ASN A 314 17.60 3.59 -8.05
C ASN A 314 17.45 4.20 -6.65
N SER A 315 16.36 4.94 -6.41
CA SER A 315 16.17 5.69 -5.16
C SER A 315 15.45 4.90 -4.08
N ILE A 316 14.73 3.82 -4.44
CA ILE A 316 14.06 2.97 -3.46
C ILE A 316 14.77 1.63 -3.35
N ALA A 317 14.73 0.77 -4.38
CA ALA A 317 15.22 -0.59 -4.25
C ALA A 317 16.75 -0.69 -4.06
N GLU A 318 17.54 0.04 -4.84
CA GLU A 318 19.01 0.05 -4.70
C GLU A 318 19.47 0.77 -3.43
N SER A 319 18.70 1.74 -2.94
CA SER A 319 19.00 2.43 -1.68
C SER A 319 18.67 1.56 -0.47
N ARG A 320 17.45 1.01 -0.43
CA ARG A 320 16.94 0.18 0.68
C ARG A 320 17.58 -1.21 0.71
N LYS A 321 17.70 -1.86 -0.46
CA LYS A 321 18.17 -3.24 -0.66
C LYS A 321 17.29 -4.34 -0.04
N ASP A 322 16.13 -3.99 0.48
CA ASP A 322 15.19 -4.86 1.17
C ASP A 322 13.88 -5.11 0.39
N CYS A 323 13.79 -4.59 -0.84
CA CYS A 323 12.62 -4.75 -1.71
C CYS A 323 13.00 -4.97 -3.16
N VAL A 324 12.03 -5.40 -3.97
CA VAL A 324 12.18 -5.62 -5.42
C VAL A 324 11.14 -4.77 -6.15
N VAL A 325 11.58 -4.06 -7.20
CA VAL A 325 10.72 -3.25 -8.07
C VAL A 325 10.29 -4.04 -9.29
N PHE A 326 9.00 -4.01 -9.60
CA PHE A 326 8.39 -4.67 -10.75
C PHE A 326 7.97 -3.62 -11.79
N VAL A 327 8.47 -3.79 -13.01
CA VAL A 327 8.30 -2.84 -14.12
C VAL A 327 7.69 -3.53 -15.32
N SER A 328 6.72 -2.88 -15.97
CA SER A 328 6.19 -3.27 -17.28
C SER A 328 6.65 -2.27 -18.36
N PRO A 329 6.77 -2.69 -19.62
CA PRO A 329 7.02 -1.77 -20.73
C PRO A 329 5.80 -0.85 -20.95
N ALA A 330 5.99 0.29 -21.64
CA ALA A 330 4.87 1.15 -21.98
C ALA A 330 3.91 0.43 -22.96
N LEU A 331 2.61 0.72 -22.88
CA LEU A 331 1.58 0.09 -23.73
C LEU A 331 1.91 0.20 -25.22
N ALA A 332 2.45 1.32 -25.67
CA ALA A 332 2.83 1.54 -27.07
C ALA A 332 3.89 0.53 -27.57
N ASN A 333 4.79 0.08 -26.71
CA ASN A 333 5.83 -0.89 -27.07
C ASN A 333 5.27 -2.31 -27.28
N VAL A 334 4.19 -2.67 -26.60
CA VAL A 334 3.59 -4.00 -26.68
C VAL A 334 2.46 -4.10 -27.70
N THR A 335 2.00 -2.98 -28.23
CA THR A 335 0.98 -2.89 -29.30
C THR A 335 1.56 -2.49 -30.66
N SER A 336 2.87 -2.41 -30.78
CA SER A 336 3.61 -2.10 -32.01
C SER A 336 3.61 -3.27 -33.01
N ALA A 337 4.22 -3.05 -34.17
CA ALA A 337 4.39 -4.11 -35.17
C ALA A 337 5.46 -5.15 -34.78
N THR A 338 6.44 -4.78 -33.93
CA THR A 338 7.56 -5.62 -33.45
C THR A 338 7.65 -5.61 -31.92
N PRO A 339 6.63 -6.14 -31.20
CA PRO A 339 6.52 -5.93 -29.77
C PRO A 339 7.72 -6.43 -28.96
N ALA A 340 8.26 -7.62 -29.30
CA ALA A 340 9.39 -8.19 -28.58
C ALA A 340 10.66 -7.33 -28.67
N ASP A 341 10.97 -6.81 -29.86
CA ASP A 341 12.12 -5.94 -30.06
C ASP A 341 11.92 -4.58 -29.41
N ASP A 342 10.70 -4.03 -29.46
CA ASP A 342 10.38 -2.73 -28.87
C ASP A 342 10.38 -2.79 -27.34
N VAL A 343 9.98 -3.90 -26.73
CA VAL A 343 10.12 -4.14 -25.29
C VAL A 343 11.60 -4.20 -24.89
N VAL A 344 12.45 -4.88 -25.68
CA VAL A 344 13.90 -4.90 -25.46
C VAL A 344 14.50 -3.51 -25.66
N ASN A 345 14.07 -2.75 -26.66
CA ASN A 345 14.50 -1.38 -26.88
C ASN A 345 14.08 -0.44 -25.75
N TYR A 346 12.87 -0.61 -25.21
CA TYR A 346 12.42 0.13 -24.03
C TYR A 346 13.35 -0.12 -22.83
N ARG A 347 13.71 -1.39 -22.56
CA ARG A 347 14.66 -1.73 -21.50
C ARG A 347 16.04 -1.10 -21.71
N LYS A 348 16.56 -1.16 -22.95
CA LYS A 348 17.91 -0.68 -23.28
C LYS A 348 18.00 0.85 -23.32
N ASN A 349 17.00 1.52 -23.86
CA ASN A 349 17.06 2.95 -24.13
C ASN A 349 16.27 3.76 -23.08
N ALA A 350 14.99 3.49 -22.90
CA ALA A 350 14.15 4.25 -21.98
C ALA A 350 14.52 4.00 -20.50
N LEU A 351 14.85 2.74 -20.14
CA LEU A 351 15.35 2.39 -18.81
C LEU A 351 16.89 2.43 -18.73
N SER A 352 17.57 3.08 -19.69
CA SER A 352 19.02 3.29 -19.69
C SER A 352 19.84 2.00 -19.48
N ASN A 353 19.32 0.86 -19.91
CA ASN A 353 19.89 -0.47 -19.70
C ASN A 353 20.30 -0.74 -18.24
N VAL A 354 19.50 -0.24 -17.28
CA VAL A 354 19.76 -0.39 -15.84
C VAL A 354 20.06 -1.85 -15.48
N SER A 355 21.11 -2.07 -14.73
CA SER A 355 21.54 -3.39 -14.28
C SER A 355 21.37 -3.50 -12.76
N SER A 356 20.24 -4.07 -12.34
CA SER A 356 19.88 -4.23 -10.94
C SER A 356 19.33 -5.62 -10.67
N SER A 357 19.76 -6.21 -9.58
CA SER A 357 19.17 -7.44 -9.06
C SER A 357 17.89 -7.19 -8.25
N TYR A 358 17.63 -5.94 -7.90
CA TYR A 358 16.43 -5.50 -7.17
C TYR A 358 15.31 -5.01 -8.10
N ALA A 359 15.43 -5.24 -9.40
CA ALA A 359 14.42 -4.92 -10.38
C ALA A 359 14.06 -6.13 -11.23
N VAL A 360 12.78 -6.24 -11.59
CA VAL A 360 12.20 -7.30 -12.42
C VAL A 360 11.35 -6.63 -13.50
N MET A 361 11.52 -7.04 -14.74
CA MET A 361 10.72 -6.55 -15.86
C MET A 361 9.93 -7.69 -16.48
N ASP A 362 8.63 -7.50 -16.66
CA ASP A 362 7.75 -8.37 -17.43
C ASP A 362 7.65 -7.94 -18.90
N SER A 363 6.98 -8.77 -19.71
CA SER A 363 6.91 -8.54 -21.14
C SER A 363 5.71 -7.73 -21.60
N GLY A 364 4.78 -7.31 -20.71
CA GLY A 364 3.66 -6.62 -21.28
C GLY A 364 2.42 -6.28 -20.48
N TRP A 365 1.29 -6.31 -21.19
CA TRP A 365 -0.01 -5.87 -20.70
C TRP A 365 -1.06 -6.93 -20.97
N LYS A 366 -2.06 -7.00 -20.09
CA LYS A 366 -3.26 -7.82 -20.23
C LYS A 366 -4.50 -6.96 -20.44
N TYR A 367 -5.48 -7.51 -21.14
CA TYR A 367 -6.81 -6.94 -21.29
C TYR A 367 -7.73 -7.60 -20.29
N GLN A 368 -8.34 -6.81 -19.40
CA GLN A 368 -9.24 -7.30 -18.37
C GLN A 368 -10.52 -6.49 -18.30
N TYR A 369 -11.56 -7.06 -17.70
CA TYR A 369 -12.86 -6.42 -17.50
C TYR A 369 -12.85 -5.50 -16.27
N ASP A 370 -13.28 -4.26 -16.46
CA ASP A 370 -13.55 -3.26 -15.41
C ASP A 370 -15.03 -3.35 -15.03
N LYS A 371 -15.30 -4.06 -13.93
CA LYS A 371 -16.66 -4.29 -13.41
C LYS A 371 -17.34 -3.02 -12.87
N TYR A 372 -16.59 -1.95 -12.60
CA TYR A 372 -17.13 -0.69 -12.06
C TYR A 372 -17.69 0.21 -13.16
N ASN A 373 -17.13 0.12 -14.37
CA ASN A 373 -17.49 0.96 -15.50
C ASN A 373 -18.04 0.18 -16.71
N ASP A 374 -18.21 -1.14 -16.57
CA ASP A 374 -18.66 -2.04 -17.66
C ASP A 374 -17.82 -1.87 -18.94
N LYS A 375 -16.50 -1.92 -18.79
CA LYS A 375 -15.54 -1.71 -19.87
C LYS A 375 -14.38 -2.69 -19.78
N TYR A 376 -13.72 -2.89 -20.90
CA TYR A 376 -12.45 -3.62 -20.94
C TYR A 376 -11.28 -2.65 -21.00
N ARG A 377 -10.21 -2.95 -20.25
CA ARG A 377 -9.04 -2.08 -20.12
C ARG A 377 -7.74 -2.83 -20.28
N TRP A 378 -6.75 -2.15 -20.84
CA TRP A 378 -5.37 -2.60 -20.79
C TRP A 378 -4.76 -2.26 -19.44
N ILE A 379 -4.16 -3.25 -18.79
CA ILE A 379 -3.51 -3.10 -17.48
C ILE A 379 -2.13 -3.76 -17.54
N PRO A 380 -1.07 -3.09 -17.03
CA PRO A 380 0.28 -3.65 -17.00
C PRO A 380 0.38 -4.85 -16.06
N LEU A 381 1.29 -5.77 -16.36
CA LEU A 381 1.41 -7.04 -15.65
C LEU A 381 2.24 -6.96 -14.36
N ASN A 382 2.92 -5.83 -14.07
CA ASN A 382 3.79 -5.73 -12.89
C ASN A 382 3.04 -5.95 -11.57
N GLY A 383 1.76 -5.56 -11.48
CA GLY A 383 0.92 -5.84 -10.32
C GLY A 383 0.65 -7.34 -10.14
N ASP A 384 0.43 -8.06 -11.25
CA ASP A 384 0.26 -9.52 -11.22
C ASP A 384 1.57 -10.22 -10.85
N VAL A 385 2.70 -9.83 -11.46
CA VAL A 385 4.00 -10.46 -11.21
C VAL A 385 4.45 -10.26 -9.76
N ALA A 386 4.25 -9.09 -9.19
CA ALA A 386 4.46 -8.83 -7.77
C ALA A 386 3.51 -9.70 -6.90
N GLY A 387 2.24 -9.79 -7.30
CA GLY A 387 1.24 -10.64 -6.65
C GLY A 387 1.60 -12.13 -6.69
N LEU A 388 2.13 -12.63 -7.82
CA LEU A 388 2.63 -14.00 -7.91
C LEU A 388 3.78 -14.27 -6.93
N CYS A 389 4.65 -13.29 -6.69
CA CYS A 389 5.66 -13.38 -5.65
C CYS A 389 5.03 -13.46 -4.24
N ALA A 390 4.06 -12.59 -3.93
CA ALA A 390 3.36 -12.62 -2.65
C ALA A 390 2.62 -13.95 -2.41
N ARG A 391 1.94 -14.48 -3.44
CA ARG A 391 1.29 -15.79 -3.37
C ARG A 391 2.30 -16.92 -3.14
N THR A 392 3.43 -16.88 -3.84
CA THR A 392 4.49 -17.89 -3.68
C THR A 392 5.00 -17.94 -2.25
N ASP A 393 5.15 -16.79 -1.59
CA ASP A 393 5.56 -16.72 -0.19
C ASP A 393 4.53 -17.34 0.75
N THR A 394 3.25 -17.10 0.48
CA THR A 394 2.15 -17.60 1.30
C THR A 394 1.96 -19.11 1.13
N GLU A 395 2.04 -19.63 -0.11
CA GLU A 395 1.82 -21.04 -0.41
C GLU A 395 3.06 -21.92 -0.15
N THR A 396 4.25 -21.34 -0.32
CA THR A 396 5.53 -22.05 -0.16
C THR A 396 6.53 -21.23 0.63
N ASP A 397 7.46 -20.52 -0.02
CA ASP A 397 8.48 -19.66 0.58
C ASP A 397 9.05 -18.67 -0.43
N PRO A 398 9.67 -17.55 0.02
CA PRO A 398 10.25 -16.50 -0.84
C PRO A 398 11.33 -16.98 -1.82
N TRP A 399 11.98 -18.09 -1.54
CA TRP A 399 13.05 -18.67 -2.37
C TRP A 399 12.59 -19.62 -3.46
N PHE A 400 11.27 -19.80 -3.62
CA PHE A 400 10.74 -20.49 -4.78
C PHE A 400 10.51 -19.52 -5.94
N SER A 401 10.71 -20.04 -7.18
CA SER A 401 10.42 -19.24 -8.37
C SER A 401 8.91 -18.98 -8.48
N PRO A 402 8.47 -17.73 -8.71
CA PRO A 402 7.05 -17.40 -8.92
C PRO A 402 6.56 -17.79 -10.33
N ALA A 403 7.45 -18.28 -11.20
CA ALA A 403 7.16 -18.63 -12.60
C ALA A 403 6.75 -20.09 -12.77
N GLY A 404 6.22 -20.41 -13.95
CA GLY A 404 5.88 -21.76 -14.39
C GLY A 404 4.45 -22.17 -14.10
N ALA A 405 4.07 -23.40 -14.53
CA ALA A 405 2.69 -23.89 -14.50
C ALA A 405 2.09 -23.98 -13.08
N SER A 406 2.92 -24.29 -12.08
CA SER A 406 2.43 -24.49 -10.71
C SER A 406 2.15 -23.17 -9.96
N ARG A 407 2.92 -22.12 -10.20
CA ARG A 407 2.85 -20.85 -9.43
C ARG A 407 2.67 -19.61 -10.30
N GLY A 408 3.01 -19.66 -11.58
CA GLY A 408 3.03 -18.51 -12.48
C GLY A 408 1.70 -18.16 -13.15
N SER A 409 0.57 -18.78 -12.77
CA SER A 409 -0.73 -18.52 -13.38
C SER A 409 -1.24 -17.11 -13.10
N VAL A 410 -1.43 -16.33 -14.18
CA VAL A 410 -1.94 -14.95 -14.14
C VAL A 410 -3.46 -14.96 -14.23
N LYS A 411 -4.11 -14.25 -13.30
CA LYS A 411 -5.57 -14.18 -13.19
C LYS A 411 -6.16 -13.02 -14.01
N ASN A 412 -7.46 -13.09 -14.26
CA ASN A 412 -8.25 -12.01 -14.91
C ASN A 412 -7.69 -11.59 -16.28
N VAL A 413 -7.27 -12.52 -17.10
CA VAL A 413 -6.75 -12.29 -18.44
C VAL A 413 -7.77 -12.69 -19.48
N ILE A 414 -8.24 -11.72 -20.29
CA ILE A 414 -9.05 -12.01 -21.48
C ILE A 414 -8.14 -12.25 -22.68
N LYS A 415 -7.14 -11.40 -22.84
CA LYS A 415 -6.06 -11.53 -23.83
C LYS A 415 -4.82 -10.75 -23.38
N LEU A 416 -3.68 -11.12 -23.93
CA LEU A 416 -2.44 -10.36 -23.81
C LEU A 416 -2.36 -9.32 -24.93
N ALA A 417 -1.53 -8.27 -24.76
CA ALA A 417 -1.29 -7.26 -25.78
C ALA A 417 -0.62 -7.89 -27.02
N TYR A 418 0.25 -8.85 -26.80
CA TYR A 418 0.81 -9.72 -27.82
C TYR A 418 1.13 -11.10 -27.25
N TYR A 419 1.32 -12.07 -28.13
CA TYR A 419 1.63 -13.45 -27.77
C TYR A 419 3.05 -13.78 -28.25
N PRO A 420 4.06 -13.76 -27.38
CA PRO A 420 5.44 -13.98 -27.77
C PRO A 420 5.66 -15.41 -28.28
N ALA A 421 6.10 -15.54 -29.54
CA ALA A 421 6.52 -16.81 -30.14
C ALA A 421 7.82 -17.33 -29.46
N LYS A 422 8.28 -18.53 -29.80
CA LYS A 422 9.50 -19.08 -29.18
C LYS A 422 10.72 -18.18 -29.38
N ALA A 423 10.92 -17.65 -30.60
CA ALA A 423 12.02 -16.74 -30.90
C ALA A 423 11.94 -15.43 -30.09
N ASP A 424 10.72 -14.90 -29.94
CA ASP A 424 10.48 -13.68 -29.14
C ASP A 424 10.80 -13.91 -27.67
N ARG A 425 10.39 -15.07 -27.12
CA ARG A 425 10.73 -15.46 -25.73
C ARG A 425 12.22 -15.57 -25.51
N ASP A 426 12.95 -16.15 -26.47
CA ASP A 426 14.40 -16.27 -26.41
C ASP A 426 15.07 -14.88 -26.42
N THR A 427 14.58 -13.97 -27.26
CA THR A 427 15.04 -12.58 -27.35
C THR A 427 14.76 -11.81 -26.06
N LEU A 428 13.55 -11.86 -25.53
CA LEU A 428 13.14 -11.22 -24.28
C LEU A 428 13.96 -11.75 -23.11
N TYR A 429 14.02 -13.06 -22.96
CA TYR A 429 14.67 -13.71 -21.83
C TYR A 429 16.19 -13.49 -21.83
N LYS A 430 16.83 -13.49 -23.01
CA LYS A 430 18.25 -13.12 -23.16
C LYS A 430 18.55 -11.73 -22.63
N ASN A 431 17.61 -10.80 -22.83
CA ASN A 431 17.76 -9.40 -22.40
C ASN A 431 17.20 -9.13 -20.97
N GLY A 432 16.89 -10.16 -20.16
CA GLY A 432 16.44 -10.02 -18.78
C GLY A 432 15.00 -9.51 -18.65
N VAL A 433 14.17 -9.78 -19.65
CA VAL A 433 12.71 -9.54 -19.61
C VAL A 433 12.01 -10.89 -19.43
N ASN A 434 11.07 -10.96 -18.52
CA ASN A 434 10.33 -12.19 -18.22
C ASN A 434 9.09 -12.30 -19.10
N PRO A 435 9.04 -13.26 -20.03
CA PRO A 435 7.87 -13.44 -20.89
C PRO A 435 6.64 -13.86 -20.10
N VAL A 436 5.49 -13.28 -20.40
CA VAL A 436 4.18 -13.79 -20.00
C VAL A 436 3.54 -14.39 -21.24
N VAL A 437 3.13 -15.66 -21.16
CA VAL A 437 2.75 -16.47 -22.30
C VAL A 437 1.43 -17.16 -22.01
N SER A 438 0.56 -17.25 -23.02
CA SER A 438 -0.64 -18.07 -22.97
C SER A 438 -0.38 -19.40 -23.69
N PHE A 439 -0.49 -20.51 -22.96
CA PHE A 439 -0.40 -21.86 -23.50
C PHE A 439 -1.78 -22.49 -23.64
N ALA A 440 -1.97 -23.24 -24.72
CA ALA A 440 -3.21 -23.96 -24.92
C ALA A 440 -3.37 -25.03 -23.82
N GLY A 441 -4.47 -24.97 -23.07
CA GLY A 441 -4.76 -25.88 -21.97
C GLY A 441 -4.16 -25.52 -20.61
N GLU A 442 -3.18 -24.58 -20.53
CA GLU A 442 -2.54 -24.19 -19.27
C GLU A 442 -2.88 -22.75 -18.85
N GLY A 443 -3.45 -21.96 -19.76
CA GLY A 443 -3.78 -20.55 -19.53
C GLY A 443 -2.59 -19.61 -19.67
N THR A 444 -2.69 -18.42 -19.08
CA THR A 444 -1.64 -17.40 -19.13
C THR A 444 -0.70 -17.55 -17.94
N LEU A 445 0.59 -17.67 -18.23
CA LEU A 445 1.63 -17.97 -17.24
C LEU A 445 2.79 -16.97 -17.33
N LEU A 446 3.35 -16.59 -16.18
CA LEU A 446 4.68 -16.02 -16.10
C LEU A 446 5.71 -17.12 -16.44
N PHE A 447 6.48 -16.93 -17.50
CA PHE A 447 7.40 -17.94 -18.05
C PHE A 447 8.87 -17.48 -18.02
N GLY A 448 9.26 -16.83 -16.94
CA GLY A 448 10.62 -16.36 -16.68
C GLY A 448 10.78 -15.87 -15.24
N ASP A 449 12.00 -15.98 -14.70
CA ASP A 449 12.33 -15.63 -13.33
C ASP A 449 13.63 -14.83 -13.20
N LYS A 450 13.97 -14.04 -14.23
CA LYS A 450 15.16 -13.19 -14.23
C LYS A 450 14.92 -11.85 -13.55
N THR A 451 15.97 -11.38 -12.87
CA THR A 451 16.10 -9.97 -12.49
C THR A 451 16.64 -9.15 -13.68
N MET A 452 16.65 -7.84 -13.57
CA MET A 452 17.23 -6.94 -14.58
C MET A 452 18.77 -6.88 -14.52
N LEU A 453 19.43 -7.75 -13.75
CA LEU A 453 20.87 -7.82 -13.65
C LEU A 453 21.49 -8.30 -14.97
N SER A 454 22.38 -7.49 -15.55
CA SER A 454 22.99 -7.79 -16.85
C SER A 454 24.20 -8.73 -16.74
N LYS A 455 24.83 -8.79 -15.56
CA LYS A 455 26.00 -9.65 -15.33
C LYS A 455 25.56 -11.03 -14.83
N PRO A 456 26.17 -12.12 -15.31
CA PRO A 456 25.94 -13.45 -14.73
C PRO A 456 26.29 -13.46 -13.24
N SER A 457 25.34 -13.78 -12.39
CA SER A 457 25.48 -13.80 -10.93
C SER A 457 24.48 -14.78 -10.32
N ALA A 458 24.64 -15.13 -9.06
CA ALA A 458 23.60 -15.83 -8.31
C ALA A 458 22.32 -15.00 -8.20
N PHE A 459 22.44 -13.67 -8.21
CA PHE A 459 21.35 -12.71 -8.07
C PHE A 459 20.63 -12.36 -9.39
N ASP A 460 20.95 -13.05 -10.50
CA ASP A 460 20.26 -12.88 -11.77
C ASP A 460 18.86 -13.53 -11.80
N ARG A 461 18.45 -14.16 -10.68
CA ARG A 461 17.17 -14.85 -10.49
C ARG A 461 16.35 -14.22 -9.38
N ILE A 462 15.04 -14.11 -9.62
CA ILE A 462 14.07 -13.55 -8.66
C ILE A 462 14.09 -14.33 -7.34
N ASN A 463 14.06 -15.66 -7.42
CA ASN A 463 14.03 -16.52 -6.24
C ASN A 463 15.28 -16.36 -5.36
N VAL A 464 16.46 -16.25 -5.95
CA VAL A 464 17.70 -16.07 -5.17
C VAL A 464 17.75 -14.67 -4.56
N ARG A 465 17.40 -13.63 -5.31
CA ARG A 465 17.36 -12.27 -4.74
C ARG A 465 16.37 -12.18 -3.58
N ARG A 466 15.19 -12.76 -3.73
CA ARG A 466 14.17 -12.77 -2.68
C ARG A 466 14.58 -13.62 -1.47
N LEU A 467 15.28 -14.74 -1.69
CA LEU A 467 15.91 -15.50 -0.60
C LEU A 467 16.79 -14.60 0.25
N PHE A 468 17.73 -13.87 -0.39
CA PHE A 468 18.66 -13.01 0.36
C PHE A 468 17.94 -11.89 1.08
N ILE A 469 16.96 -11.23 0.46
CA ILE A 469 16.14 -10.20 1.13
C ILE A 469 15.45 -10.79 2.38
N ALA A 470 14.87 -11.99 2.27
CA ALA A 470 14.22 -12.65 3.40
C ALA A 470 15.21 -12.98 4.53
N LEU A 471 16.41 -13.50 4.18
CA LEU A 471 17.45 -13.80 5.14
C LEU A 471 17.98 -12.52 5.80
N GLU A 472 18.30 -11.50 5.01
CA GLU A 472 18.81 -10.21 5.50
C GLU A 472 17.81 -9.53 6.45
N LYS A 473 16.51 -9.45 6.07
CA LYS A 473 15.46 -8.88 6.94
C LYS A 473 15.32 -9.67 8.26
N ALA A 474 15.27 -10.98 8.19
CA ALA A 474 15.07 -11.83 9.36
C ALA A 474 16.26 -11.75 10.33
N ILE A 475 17.49 -11.88 9.79
CA ILE A 475 18.71 -11.86 10.59
C ILE A 475 18.99 -10.47 11.15
N SER A 476 18.76 -9.40 10.37
CA SER A 476 18.91 -8.02 10.86
C SER A 476 17.98 -7.72 12.04
N ARG A 477 16.73 -8.23 12.00
CA ARG A 477 15.81 -8.08 13.14
C ARG A 477 16.33 -8.82 14.39
N ALA A 478 16.86 -10.02 14.21
CA ALA A 478 17.46 -10.77 15.31
C ALA A 478 18.75 -10.11 15.84
N ALA A 479 19.58 -9.59 14.93
CA ALA A 479 20.82 -8.89 15.27
C ALA A 479 20.59 -7.56 16.03
N LYS A 480 19.43 -6.89 15.83
CA LYS A 480 19.08 -5.68 16.60
C LYS A 480 19.06 -5.92 18.11
N ALA A 481 18.80 -7.15 18.55
CA ALA A 481 18.82 -7.51 19.98
C ALA A 481 20.25 -7.53 20.58
N GLN A 482 21.28 -7.55 19.74
CA GLN A 482 22.69 -7.51 20.18
C GLN A 482 23.27 -6.08 20.23
N LEU A 483 22.51 -5.08 19.77
CA LEU A 483 22.94 -3.68 19.86
C LEU A 483 23.06 -3.25 21.33
N PHE A 484 24.15 -2.54 21.62
CA PHE A 484 24.52 -2.06 22.96
C PHE A 484 24.99 -3.16 23.94
N GLU A 485 25.11 -4.42 23.50
CA GLU A 485 25.77 -5.47 24.26
C GLU A 485 27.30 -5.44 24.06
N PHE A 486 28.05 -6.14 24.91
CA PHE A 486 29.50 -6.22 24.79
C PHE A 486 29.90 -7.14 23.63
N ASN A 487 30.94 -6.76 22.87
CA ASN A 487 31.51 -7.64 21.84
C ASN A 487 32.49 -8.65 22.49
N ASP A 488 31.95 -9.62 23.20
CA ASP A 488 32.68 -10.71 23.84
C ASP A 488 32.34 -12.07 23.19
N GLU A 489 33.02 -13.11 23.65
CA GLU A 489 32.80 -14.48 23.14
C GLU A 489 31.38 -14.98 23.40
N PHE A 490 30.77 -14.56 24.51
CA PHE A 490 29.41 -14.94 24.87
C PHE A 490 28.40 -14.37 23.86
N THR A 491 28.45 -13.08 23.59
CA THR A 491 27.56 -12.40 22.64
C THR A 491 27.73 -12.94 21.21
N ARG A 492 28.98 -13.23 20.79
CA ARG A 492 29.25 -13.85 19.49
C ARG A 492 28.65 -15.26 19.37
N SER A 493 28.83 -16.08 20.41
CA SER A 493 28.24 -17.42 20.46
C SER A 493 26.71 -17.38 20.50
N GLN A 494 26.13 -16.42 21.20
CA GLN A 494 24.68 -16.20 21.23
C GLN A 494 24.14 -15.84 19.84
N PHE A 495 24.81 -14.93 19.11
CA PHE A 495 24.44 -14.60 17.73
C PHE A 495 24.45 -15.84 16.83
N VAL A 496 25.52 -16.63 16.86
CA VAL A 496 25.62 -17.87 16.08
C VAL A 496 24.50 -18.84 16.45
N SER A 497 24.19 -18.98 17.74
CA SER A 497 23.15 -19.87 18.27
C SER A 497 21.74 -19.46 17.82
N ILE A 498 21.51 -18.17 17.49
CA ILE A 498 20.25 -17.66 16.94
C ILE A 498 20.18 -17.90 15.43
N VAL A 499 21.27 -17.60 14.70
CA VAL A 499 21.30 -17.59 13.24
C VAL A 499 21.37 -18.99 12.64
N GLU A 500 22.20 -19.89 13.22
CA GLU A 500 22.38 -21.24 12.66
C GLU A 500 21.08 -22.08 12.61
N PRO A 501 20.23 -22.18 13.65
CA PRO A 501 18.99 -22.92 13.59
C PRO A 501 18.04 -22.39 12.51
N PHE A 502 17.99 -21.07 12.35
CA PHE A 502 17.19 -20.43 11.28
C PHE A 502 17.69 -20.86 9.90
N LEU A 503 19.00 -20.79 9.62
CA LEU A 503 19.57 -21.22 8.35
C LEU A 503 19.41 -22.73 8.11
N ARG A 504 19.44 -23.56 9.16
CA ARG A 504 19.11 -25.00 9.09
C ARG A 504 17.66 -25.22 8.66
N THR A 505 16.74 -24.41 9.19
CA THR A 505 15.33 -24.46 8.77
C THR A 505 15.18 -24.09 7.30
N VAL A 506 15.84 -23.02 6.84
CA VAL A 506 15.83 -22.60 5.43
C VAL A 506 16.44 -23.70 4.53
N LYS A 507 17.53 -24.37 4.99
CA LYS A 507 18.12 -25.52 4.31
C LYS A 507 17.14 -26.69 4.21
N GLY A 508 16.48 -27.03 5.30
CA GLY A 508 15.45 -28.08 5.35
C GLY A 508 14.25 -27.79 4.42
N ARG A 509 13.88 -26.51 4.26
CA ARG A 509 12.83 -26.02 3.36
C ARG A 509 13.34 -25.74 1.93
N ARG A 510 14.51 -26.26 1.55
CA ARG A 510 15.09 -26.22 0.20
C ARG A 510 15.50 -24.81 -0.29
N GLY A 511 15.65 -23.82 0.59
CA GLY A 511 16.10 -22.48 0.21
C GLY A 511 17.59 -22.44 -0.15
N ILE A 512 18.39 -23.15 0.61
CA ILE A 512 19.86 -23.19 0.47
C ILE A 512 20.35 -24.63 0.47
N THR A 513 21.47 -24.86 -0.24
CA THR A 513 22.16 -26.15 -0.26
C THR A 513 23.06 -26.30 0.95
N ASP A 514 23.80 -25.23 1.31
CA ASP A 514 24.72 -25.20 2.42
C ASP A 514 24.94 -23.80 2.95
N PHE A 515 25.41 -23.68 4.20
CA PHE A 515 25.74 -22.41 4.84
C PHE A 515 26.87 -22.55 5.85
N LYS A 516 27.50 -21.43 6.17
CA LYS A 516 28.46 -21.29 7.25
C LYS A 516 28.29 -19.91 7.91
N VAL A 517 28.25 -19.89 9.23
CA VAL A 517 28.26 -18.65 10.02
C VAL A 517 29.62 -18.54 10.70
N VAL A 518 30.25 -17.37 10.60
CA VAL A 518 31.50 -17.05 11.28
C VAL A 518 31.28 -15.79 12.09
N CYS A 519 31.38 -15.90 13.39
CA CYS A 519 31.32 -14.79 14.32
C CYS A 519 32.19 -15.15 15.55
N ASP A 520 33.50 -15.01 15.37
CA ASP A 520 34.50 -15.37 16.37
C ASP A 520 35.65 -14.34 16.39
N ALA A 521 36.75 -14.67 17.06
CA ALA A 521 37.90 -13.78 17.14
C ALA A 521 38.61 -13.55 15.80
N SER A 522 38.34 -14.38 14.77
CA SER A 522 39.00 -14.22 13.45
C SER A 522 38.46 -13.04 12.66
N ASN A 523 37.15 -12.72 12.81
CA ASN A 523 36.50 -11.56 12.17
C ASN A 523 36.18 -10.42 13.15
N ASN A 524 36.22 -10.67 14.47
CA ASN A 524 36.13 -9.64 15.51
C ASN A 524 37.47 -9.48 16.21
N THR A 525 38.43 -8.91 15.49
CA THR A 525 39.79 -8.61 16.01
C THR A 525 39.70 -7.50 17.07
N PRO A 526 40.78 -7.32 17.92
CA PRO A 526 40.80 -6.21 18.87
C PRO A 526 40.52 -4.84 18.23
N ASP A 527 41.04 -4.59 17.02
CA ASP A 527 40.79 -3.34 16.28
C ASP A 527 39.32 -3.13 15.91
N VAL A 528 38.54 -4.21 15.66
CA VAL A 528 37.11 -4.17 15.40
C VAL A 528 36.34 -3.87 16.70
N VAL A 529 36.74 -4.51 17.78
CA VAL A 529 36.18 -4.30 19.11
C VAL A 529 36.42 -2.86 19.59
N ASP A 530 37.65 -2.35 19.39
CA ASP A 530 38.01 -0.97 19.76
C ASP A 530 37.25 0.09 18.96
N ARG A 531 36.76 -0.25 17.75
CA ARG A 531 35.86 0.61 16.96
C ARG A 531 34.38 0.47 17.34
N ASN A 532 34.05 -0.29 18.36
CA ASN A 532 32.68 -0.64 18.76
C ASN A 532 31.87 -1.31 17.63
N GLU A 533 32.54 -2.12 16.82
CA GLU A 533 31.93 -2.87 15.72
C GLU A 533 31.76 -4.32 16.09
N PHE A 534 30.71 -4.96 15.53
CA PHE A 534 30.45 -6.40 15.64
C PHE A 534 30.25 -6.97 14.24
N ILE A 535 31.05 -7.98 13.87
CA ILE A 535 31.05 -8.57 12.53
C ILE A 535 30.61 -10.03 12.61
N GLY A 536 29.54 -10.36 11.88
CA GLY A 536 29.08 -11.73 11.65
C GLY A 536 29.04 -12.02 10.15
N ASP A 537 29.89 -12.94 9.66
CA ASP A 537 29.92 -13.35 8.26
C ASP A 537 29.03 -14.56 8.03
N ILE A 538 28.09 -14.43 7.08
CA ILE A 538 27.14 -15.49 6.74
C ILE A 538 27.33 -15.90 5.29
N TYR A 539 27.89 -17.08 5.09
CA TYR A 539 28.12 -17.68 3.77
C TYR A 539 26.95 -18.60 3.41
N VAL A 540 26.33 -18.37 2.25
CA VAL A 540 25.13 -19.10 1.81
C VAL A 540 25.31 -19.61 0.38
N LYS A 541 25.00 -20.87 0.16
CA LYS A 541 24.89 -21.47 -1.18
C LYS A 541 23.41 -21.63 -1.57
N PRO A 542 22.84 -20.71 -2.40
CA PRO A 542 21.42 -20.77 -2.75
C PRO A 542 21.10 -21.91 -3.70
N ASN A 543 19.91 -22.47 -3.60
CA ASN A 543 19.34 -23.36 -4.60
C ASN A 543 18.91 -22.56 -5.84
N ARG A 544 19.12 -23.14 -7.03
CA ARG A 544 18.75 -22.52 -8.31
C ARG A 544 17.52 -23.19 -8.89
N SER A 545 16.66 -22.41 -9.54
CA SER A 545 15.53 -22.92 -10.32
C SER A 545 16.02 -23.66 -11.58
N ILE A 546 15.29 -24.68 -11.99
CA ILE A 546 15.52 -25.40 -13.25
C ILE A 546 14.89 -24.59 -14.38
N ASN A 547 15.70 -24.19 -15.36
CA ASN A 547 15.23 -23.41 -16.51
C ASN A 547 15.25 -24.23 -17.81
N PHE A 548 16.03 -25.30 -17.87
CA PHE A 548 16.15 -26.16 -19.05
C PHE A 548 16.06 -27.61 -18.64
N ILE A 549 15.19 -28.35 -19.30
CA ILE A 549 15.04 -29.79 -19.15
C ILE A 549 15.37 -30.43 -20.50
N GLN A 550 16.39 -31.27 -20.56
CA GLN A 550 16.70 -32.08 -21.71
C GLN A 550 16.17 -33.50 -21.52
N LEU A 551 15.28 -33.91 -22.39
CA LEU A 551 14.74 -35.26 -22.41
C LEU A 551 15.32 -36.02 -23.60
N ASN A 552 16.03 -37.10 -23.34
CA ASN A 552 16.60 -37.98 -24.38
C ASN A 552 15.77 -39.24 -24.47
N PHE A 553 15.09 -39.42 -25.58
CA PHE A 553 14.33 -40.65 -25.88
C PHE A 553 15.19 -41.52 -26.79
N VAL A 554 15.58 -42.70 -26.31
CA VAL A 554 16.35 -43.68 -27.09
C VAL A 554 15.44 -44.82 -27.48
N ALA A 555 15.20 -44.98 -28.79
CA ALA A 555 14.48 -46.12 -29.31
C ALA A 555 15.44 -47.32 -29.44
N VAL A 556 15.13 -48.41 -28.77
CA VAL A 556 15.94 -49.62 -28.74
C VAL A 556 15.24 -50.69 -29.57
N ARG A 557 16.02 -51.49 -30.31
CA ARG A 557 15.49 -52.63 -31.07
C ARG A 557 15.01 -53.73 -30.12
N SER A 558 13.96 -54.46 -30.54
CA SER A 558 13.47 -55.61 -29.80
C SER A 558 14.59 -56.66 -29.64
N GLY A 559 14.98 -56.97 -28.39
CA GLY A 559 16.01 -57.97 -28.08
C GLY A 559 17.32 -57.42 -27.53
N VAL A 560 17.46 -56.08 -27.39
CA VAL A 560 18.60 -55.46 -26.69
C VAL A 560 18.21 -55.14 -25.25
N SER A 561 19.04 -55.56 -24.28
CA SER A 561 18.77 -55.24 -22.87
C SER A 561 19.02 -53.73 -22.60
N PHE A 562 18.20 -53.10 -21.75
CA PHE A 562 18.37 -51.67 -21.41
C PHE A 562 19.73 -51.38 -20.75
N ASP A 563 20.30 -52.36 -20.02
CA ASP A 563 21.61 -52.21 -19.36
C ASP A 563 22.77 -52.08 -20.37
N GLU A 564 22.64 -52.68 -21.57
CA GLU A 564 23.64 -52.57 -22.65
C GLU A 564 23.61 -51.19 -23.35
N VAL A 565 22.44 -50.53 -23.35
CA VAL A 565 22.27 -49.18 -23.93
C VAL A 565 22.74 -48.09 -22.97
N VAL A 566 22.47 -48.23 -21.67
CA VAL A 566 22.86 -47.28 -20.62
C VAL A 566 24.38 -47.28 -20.41
N GLY A 567 25.07 -48.43 -20.64
CA GLY A 567 26.54 -48.49 -20.51
C GLY A 567 27.35 -47.91 -21.68
N ARG A 568 26.65 -47.38 -22.74
CA ARG A 568 27.31 -46.75 -23.92
C ARG A 568 27.09 -45.25 -24.06
N THR A 569 26.37 -44.62 -23.13
CA THR A 569 26.23 -43.16 -22.98
C THR A 569 27.08 -42.69 -21.81
#